data_aabfedd9f395b9319888a18c776f3ce0
#
_entry.id   aabfedd9f395b9319888a18c776f3ce0
#
_cell.length_a   1.000
_cell.length_b   1.000
_cell.length_c   1.000
_cell.angle_alpha   90.00
_cell.angle_beta   90.00
_cell.angle_gamma   90.00
#
_symmetry.space_group_name_H-M   'P 1'
#
loop_
_entity.id
_entity.type
_entity.pdbx_description
1 polymer ?
#
loop_
_entity_poly.entity_id
_entity_poly.type
_entity_poly.pdbx_seq_one_letter_code
_entity_poly.pdbx_strand_id
1 'polypeptide(L)'
;MSRMATSEYIGAKRRAYAQADRAKRTRILDDVCETTGYERKYANRLLTGSRKFRERKGRGRTYGYDVAEVLKKVWREAGCPCLPYFKAEVGRWTEEYATQVAHIRPEIKAKLLAMSDRTMSRLLSGEARVKPGWAKGNKRSGRGGRNEVKASTPCASGESVSAHRAPPGDVQVDTFALGGGDPSDNFFWILDVTDRKTQWTVLCPTWNRGQHATLEALEHIEGKFPFDILAIHSDNGGEVLNHHVAAYLGSKAKAPFLWRSRPRHSNDNAHVEEKNRSSGRQLFGEARIDCPSLHGELVRLCDDWSDFRNLFCPCRMLVSKEKRPDGKGCRCRYDKPRTPYQRLLDEHVLTPEQEVSLRAYRAKLSGMDIYRRVLKRLRKIRRIQAAYAKAKHEGKDLSPFAARPSLALRATPSGTDGLHREGTQHAANNQHMSHAEERRMSVQYLANQKTPSYLQSVFSI
;
A
#
# COMPACT_ATOMS: atom_id res chain seq x y z
N MET A 1 22.99 -12.57 41.45
CA MET A 1 21.82 -12.65 42.40
C MET A 1 20.71 -11.74 41.87
N SER A 2 19.41 -12.13 42.10
CA SER A 2 18.30 -11.20 41.88
C SER A 2 18.35 -10.05 42.89
N ARG A 3 17.72 -8.91 42.58
CA ARG A 3 17.72 -7.75 43.48
C ARG A 3 17.05 -8.03 44.83
N MET A 4 16.04 -8.88 44.78
CA MET A 4 15.29 -9.33 46.01
C MET A 4 16.19 -10.22 46.89
N ALA A 5 16.84 -11.21 46.28
CA ALA A 5 17.80 -12.07 46.95
C ALA A 5 18.99 -11.27 47.55
N THR A 6 19.48 -10.25 46.82
CA THR A 6 20.52 -9.36 47.34
C THR A 6 20.06 -8.55 48.53
N SER A 7 18.81 -8.07 48.54
CA SER A 7 18.24 -7.32 49.65
C SER A 7 18.11 -8.18 50.90
N GLU A 8 17.61 -9.41 50.76
CA GLU A 8 17.48 -10.40 51.84
C GLU A 8 18.83 -10.78 52.40
N TYR A 9 19.82 -11.08 51.54
CA TYR A 9 21.19 -11.42 51.95
C TYR A 9 21.83 -10.30 52.76
N ILE A 10 21.76 -9.04 52.26
CA ILE A 10 22.30 -7.88 52.98
C ILE A 10 21.53 -7.68 54.32
N GLY A 11 20.24 -7.90 54.35
CA GLY A 11 19.43 -7.84 55.57
C GLY A 11 19.89 -8.84 56.65
N ALA A 12 20.19 -10.07 56.24
CA ALA A 12 20.73 -11.12 57.14
C ALA A 12 22.14 -10.74 57.63
N LYS A 13 23.02 -10.31 56.73
CA LYS A 13 24.40 -9.91 57.11
C LYS A 13 24.48 -8.65 57.95
N ARG A 14 23.51 -7.74 57.87
CA ARG A 14 23.45 -6.49 58.67
C ARG A 14 23.37 -6.77 60.19
N ARG A 15 22.57 -7.77 60.62
CA ARG A 15 22.48 -8.14 62.00
C ARG A 15 23.80 -8.66 62.55
N ALA A 16 24.44 -9.55 61.82
CA ALA A 16 25.77 -10.09 62.16
C ALA A 16 26.85 -8.98 62.17
N TYR A 17 26.80 -8.05 61.23
CA TYR A 17 27.73 -6.92 61.13
C TYR A 17 27.62 -5.95 62.33
N ALA A 18 26.41 -5.68 62.80
CA ALA A 18 26.18 -4.79 63.92
C ALA A 18 26.77 -5.32 65.25
N GLN A 19 26.76 -6.63 65.44
CA GLN A 19 27.24 -7.30 66.67
C GLN A 19 28.72 -7.75 66.59
N ALA A 20 29.37 -7.61 65.43
CA ALA A 20 30.71 -8.11 65.18
C ALA A 20 31.80 -7.13 65.67
N ASP A 21 32.93 -7.66 66.10
CA ASP A 21 34.19 -6.93 66.32
C ASP A 21 34.80 -6.41 65.02
N ARG A 22 35.89 -5.63 65.11
CA ARG A 22 36.53 -5.00 63.96
C ARG A 22 36.99 -6.01 62.90
N ALA A 23 37.58 -7.13 63.35
CA ALA A 23 38.14 -8.13 62.40
C ALA A 23 36.98 -8.88 61.69
N LYS A 24 35.94 -9.22 62.43
CA LYS A 24 34.76 -9.90 61.90
C LYS A 24 33.92 -9.00 60.99
N ARG A 25 33.82 -7.69 61.28
CA ARG A 25 33.21 -6.68 60.36
C ARG A 25 33.93 -6.62 59.04
N THR A 26 35.25 -6.64 59.03
CA THR A 26 36.05 -6.64 57.79
C THR A 26 35.70 -7.86 56.94
N ARG A 27 35.71 -9.06 57.54
CA ARG A 27 35.35 -10.32 56.84
C ARG A 27 33.92 -10.30 56.28
N ILE A 28 32.94 -9.81 57.04
CA ILE A 28 31.55 -9.72 56.57
C ILE A 28 31.44 -8.72 55.39
N LEU A 29 32.19 -7.63 55.43
CA LEU A 29 32.21 -6.65 54.38
C LEU A 29 32.86 -7.20 53.11
N ASP A 30 33.94 -7.95 53.22
CA ASP A 30 34.63 -8.60 52.11
C ASP A 30 33.69 -9.65 51.44
N ASP A 31 33.07 -10.51 52.26
CA ASP A 31 32.10 -11.50 51.80
C ASP A 31 30.90 -10.86 51.04
N VAL A 32 30.38 -9.72 51.54
CA VAL A 32 29.32 -8.99 50.86
C VAL A 32 29.81 -8.38 49.54
N CYS A 33 31.03 -7.86 49.49
CA CYS A 33 31.60 -7.32 48.25
C CYS A 33 31.81 -8.41 47.18
N GLU A 34 32.33 -9.58 47.61
CA GLU A 34 32.59 -10.71 46.73
C GLU A 34 31.25 -11.30 46.20
N THR A 35 30.29 -11.51 47.08
CA THR A 35 28.99 -12.13 46.73
C THR A 35 28.12 -11.22 45.86
N THR A 36 28.14 -9.89 46.09
CA THR A 36 27.25 -8.94 45.40
C THR A 36 27.89 -8.16 44.26
N GLY A 37 29.22 -8.14 44.19
CA GLY A 37 29.97 -7.29 43.26
C GLY A 37 29.91 -5.79 43.62
N TYR A 38 29.47 -5.43 44.81
CA TYR A 38 29.36 -4.04 45.23
C TYR A 38 30.70 -3.46 45.66
N GLU A 39 30.91 -2.19 45.32
CA GLU A 39 32.04 -1.43 45.82
C GLU A 39 32.02 -1.36 47.37
N ARG A 40 33.18 -1.54 48.02
CA ARG A 40 33.34 -1.61 49.46
C ARG A 40 32.67 -0.49 50.24
N LYS A 41 32.76 0.76 49.72
CA LYS A 41 32.11 1.94 50.32
C LYS A 41 30.60 1.86 50.29
N TYR A 42 30.04 1.31 49.23
CA TYR A 42 28.61 1.12 49.05
C TYR A 42 28.09 -0.03 49.94
N ALA A 43 28.78 -1.16 49.95
CA ALA A 43 28.44 -2.30 50.79
C ALA A 43 28.45 -1.92 52.28
N ASN A 44 29.47 -1.17 52.75
CA ASN A 44 29.54 -0.69 54.13
C ASN A 44 28.34 0.21 54.48
N ARG A 45 27.92 1.14 53.59
CA ARG A 45 26.74 1.98 53.83
C ARG A 45 25.43 1.17 53.91
N LEU A 46 25.36 0.06 53.18
CA LEU A 46 24.20 -0.84 53.28
C LEU A 46 24.20 -1.62 54.56
N LEU A 47 25.37 -2.11 55.04
CA LEU A 47 25.51 -2.87 56.28
C LEU A 47 25.31 -2.00 57.54
N THR A 48 25.81 -0.77 57.54
CA THR A 48 25.62 0.20 58.67
C THR A 48 24.23 0.79 58.71
N GLY A 49 23.40 0.57 57.70
CA GLY A 49 22.04 1.15 57.64
C GLY A 49 21.99 2.59 57.21
N SER A 50 23.14 3.27 56.97
CA SER A 50 23.18 4.65 56.51
C SER A 50 22.61 4.82 55.09
N ARG A 51 22.40 3.68 54.37
CA ARG A 51 21.70 3.65 53.08
C ARG A 51 20.71 2.50 53.07
N LYS A 52 19.43 2.78 52.87
CA LYS A 52 18.40 1.76 52.67
C LYS A 52 18.46 1.23 51.26
N PHE A 53 18.29 -0.09 51.08
CA PHE A 53 18.10 -0.71 49.79
C PHE A 53 16.78 -0.18 49.20
N ARG A 54 16.84 0.74 48.23
CA ARG A 54 15.63 1.28 47.64
C ARG A 54 15.04 0.24 46.70
N GLU A 55 13.90 -0.31 47.02
CA GLU A 55 13.06 -0.92 46.01
C GLU A 55 12.70 0.13 44.96
N ARG A 56 13.18 -0.08 43.72
CA ARG A 56 12.67 0.70 42.64
C ARG A 56 11.25 0.21 42.36
N LYS A 57 10.25 0.91 42.89
CA LYS A 57 8.88 0.76 42.41
C LYS A 57 8.96 0.98 40.90
N GLY A 58 8.68 -0.07 40.11
CA GLY A 58 8.62 0.02 38.68
C GLY A 58 7.68 1.18 38.31
N ARG A 59 8.03 1.96 37.32
CA ARG A 59 7.12 3.00 36.79
C ARG A 59 5.79 2.32 36.45
N GLY A 60 4.69 2.76 37.02
CA GLY A 60 3.36 2.23 36.74
C GLY A 60 3.12 2.20 35.21
N ARG A 61 2.46 1.16 34.73
CA ARG A 61 2.15 1.04 33.30
C ARG A 61 1.09 2.08 32.94
N THR A 62 1.46 3.10 32.17
CA THR A 62 0.55 4.12 31.62
C THR A 62 -0.52 3.48 30.71
N TYR A 63 -0.13 2.42 29.99
CA TYR A 63 -0.98 1.69 29.05
C TYR A 63 -1.20 0.28 29.58
N GLY A 64 -2.39 0.04 30.16
CA GLY A 64 -2.83 -1.24 30.71
C GLY A 64 -3.27 -2.22 29.61
N TYR A 65 -3.73 -3.39 30.04
CA TYR A 65 -4.26 -4.44 29.16
C TYR A 65 -5.47 -3.94 28.36
N ASP A 66 -6.36 -3.18 29.00
CA ASP A 66 -7.55 -2.58 28.39
C ASP A 66 -7.22 -1.69 27.18
N VAL A 67 -6.21 -0.82 27.31
CA VAL A 67 -5.75 0.04 26.20
C VAL A 67 -5.11 -0.78 25.10
N ALA A 68 -4.32 -1.80 25.44
CA ALA A 68 -3.66 -2.66 24.48
C ALA A 68 -4.66 -3.47 23.65
N GLU A 69 -5.71 -4.02 24.26
CA GLU A 69 -6.74 -4.79 23.56
C GLU A 69 -7.57 -3.90 22.60
N VAL A 70 -7.94 -2.68 23.02
CA VAL A 70 -8.62 -1.75 22.12
C VAL A 70 -7.71 -1.36 20.95
N LEU A 71 -6.42 -1.08 21.21
CA LEU A 71 -5.44 -0.79 20.15
C LEU A 71 -5.38 -1.92 19.12
N LYS A 72 -5.28 -3.18 19.54
CA LYS A 72 -5.24 -4.35 18.66
C LYS A 72 -6.49 -4.48 17.81
N LYS A 73 -7.67 -4.30 18.42
CA LYS A 73 -8.95 -4.38 17.73
C LYS A 73 -9.08 -3.29 16.66
N VAL A 74 -8.81 -2.03 17.01
CA VAL A 74 -8.83 -0.90 16.06
C VAL A 74 -7.83 -1.13 14.92
N TRP A 75 -6.62 -1.59 15.23
CA TRP A 75 -5.58 -1.86 14.22
C TRP A 75 -5.98 -2.98 13.25
N ARG A 76 -6.64 -4.06 13.74
CA ARG A 76 -7.14 -5.16 12.89
C ARG A 76 -8.27 -4.69 11.97
N GLU A 77 -9.22 -3.93 12.49
CA GLU A 77 -10.33 -3.35 11.71
C GLU A 77 -9.84 -2.34 10.65
N ALA A 78 -8.73 -1.65 10.92
CA ALA A 78 -8.06 -0.77 9.96
C ALA A 78 -7.25 -1.53 8.87
N GLY A 79 -7.25 -2.87 8.87
CA GLY A 79 -6.51 -3.67 7.89
C GLY A 79 -5.04 -3.88 8.21
N CYS A 80 -4.64 -3.83 9.47
CA CYS A 80 -3.28 -4.05 9.94
C CYS A 80 -2.21 -3.19 9.24
N PRO A 81 -2.39 -1.88 9.06
CA PRO A 81 -1.45 -1.03 8.37
C PRO A 81 -0.09 -0.96 9.07
N CYS A 82 0.95 -0.52 8.34
CA CYS A 82 2.23 -0.20 8.97
C CYS A 82 2.06 0.90 10.01
N LEU A 83 2.79 0.79 11.11
CA LEU A 83 2.60 1.68 12.28
C LEU A 83 2.69 3.19 11.97
N PRO A 84 3.64 3.69 11.17
CA PRO A 84 3.65 5.11 10.82
C PRO A 84 2.37 5.58 10.09
N TYR A 85 1.78 4.70 9.27
CA TYR A 85 0.54 4.98 8.55
C TYR A 85 -0.69 4.87 9.48
N PHE A 86 -0.68 3.87 10.36
CA PHE A 86 -1.72 3.73 11.38
C PHE A 86 -1.75 4.91 12.32
N LYS A 87 -0.58 5.34 12.83
CA LYS A 87 -0.47 6.48 13.75
C LYS A 87 -0.95 7.79 13.11
N ALA A 88 -0.68 8.02 11.83
CA ALA A 88 -1.14 9.22 11.14
C ALA A 88 -2.67 9.36 11.10
N GLU A 89 -3.38 8.24 11.11
CA GLU A 89 -4.85 8.17 11.01
C GLU A 89 -5.51 7.54 12.25
N VAL A 90 -4.78 7.37 13.36
CA VAL A 90 -5.28 6.68 14.56
C VAL A 90 -6.55 7.33 15.12
N GLY A 91 -6.65 8.65 15.03
CA GLY A 91 -7.84 9.38 15.48
C GLY A 91 -9.08 8.93 14.71
N ARG A 92 -9.01 8.98 13.38
CA ARG A 92 -10.09 8.56 12.50
C ARG A 92 -10.47 7.09 12.70
N TRP A 93 -9.50 6.19 12.73
CA TRP A 93 -9.76 4.76 12.95
C TRP A 93 -10.41 4.48 14.32
N THR A 94 -10.02 5.24 15.34
CA THR A 94 -10.60 5.11 16.68
C THR A 94 -12.05 5.61 16.69
N GLU A 95 -12.37 6.69 15.97
CA GLU A 95 -13.74 7.19 15.81
C GLU A 95 -14.63 6.23 15.04
N GLU A 96 -14.17 5.74 13.87
CA GLU A 96 -14.92 4.76 13.09
C GLU A 96 -15.20 3.49 13.91
N TYR A 97 -14.20 3.01 14.65
CA TYR A 97 -14.35 1.86 15.53
C TYR A 97 -15.39 2.11 16.63
N ALA A 98 -15.31 3.28 17.27
CA ALA A 98 -16.24 3.65 18.34
C ALA A 98 -17.69 3.76 17.88
N THR A 99 -17.90 4.20 16.64
CA THR A 99 -19.20 4.38 16.03
C THR A 99 -19.80 3.07 15.50
N GLN A 100 -18.97 2.20 14.92
CA GLN A 100 -19.46 1.05 14.14
C GLN A 100 -19.32 -0.30 14.83
N VAL A 101 -18.38 -0.43 15.79
CA VAL A 101 -18.02 -1.73 16.34
C VAL A 101 -18.33 -1.81 17.82
N ALA A 102 -17.71 -0.95 18.62
CA ALA A 102 -17.90 -0.96 20.08
C ALA A 102 -17.50 0.37 20.68
N HIS A 103 -18.25 0.81 21.68
CA HIS A 103 -17.95 2.03 22.42
C HIS A 103 -16.53 1.99 23.04
N ILE A 104 -15.81 3.08 22.92
CA ILE A 104 -14.49 3.27 23.53
C ILE A 104 -14.60 4.34 24.61
N ARG A 105 -14.21 4.00 25.84
CA ARG A 105 -14.18 4.97 26.95
C ARG A 105 -13.28 6.17 26.59
N PRO A 106 -13.68 7.42 26.92
CA PRO A 106 -12.94 8.64 26.56
C PRO A 106 -11.47 8.60 27.00
N GLU A 107 -11.17 8.03 28.17
CA GLU A 107 -9.80 7.94 28.71
C GLU A 107 -8.93 7.00 27.85
N ILE A 108 -9.49 5.88 27.33
CA ILE A 108 -8.80 4.95 26.44
C ILE A 108 -8.54 5.64 25.11
N LYS A 109 -9.53 6.36 24.57
CA LYS A 109 -9.40 7.12 23.33
C LYS A 109 -8.26 8.15 23.44
N ALA A 110 -8.25 8.96 24.50
CA ALA A 110 -7.18 9.93 24.77
C ALA A 110 -5.79 9.26 24.84
N LYS A 111 -5.68 8.11 25.50
CA LYS A 111 -4.43 7.33 25.58
C LYS A 111 -3.99 6.80 24.22
N LEU A 112 -4.90 6.33 23.35
CA LEU A 112 -4.57 5.88 21.99
C LEU A 112 -4.01 7.02 21.14
N LEU A 113 -4.61 8.20 21.19
CA LEU A 113 -4.17 9.38 20.46
C LEU A 113 -2.78 9.88 20.92
N ALA A 114 -2.53 9.86 22.25
CA ALA A 114 -1.27 10.31 22.83
C ALA A 114 -0.14 9.26 22.72
N MET A 115 -0.44 8.01 22.34
CA MET A 115 0.53 6.93 22.30
C MET A 115 1.60 7.13 21.24
N SER A 116 2.88 6.94 21.60
CA SER A 116 3.99 7.00 20.64
C SER A 116 4.06 5.75 19.75
N ASP A 117 4.66 5.90 18.55
CA ASP A 117 4.89 4.81 17.59
C ASP A 117 5.62 3.63 18.24
N ARG A 118 6.64 3.91 19.06
CA ARG A 118 7.42 2.87 19.74
C ARG A 118 6.57 2.10 20.75
N THR A 119 5.65 2.76 21.45
CA THR A 119 4.74 2.11 22.38
C THR A 119 3.72 1.27 21.63
N MET A 120 3.13 1.78 20.56
CA MET A 120 2.24 1.01 19.67
C MET A 120 2.96 -0.23 19.11
N SER A 121 4.19 -0.08 18.62
CA SER A 121 4.99 -1.20 18.12
C SER A 121 5.17 -2.30 19.16
N ARG A 122 5.48 -1.93 20.40
CA ARG A 122 5.65 -2.90 21.49
C ARG A 122 4.36 -3.61 21.86
N LEU A 123 3.23 -2.90 21.90
CA LEU A 123 1.93 -3.49 22.24
C LEU A 123 1.35 -4.36 21.13
N LEU A 124 1.70 -4.08 19.87
CA LEU A 124 1.32 -4.85 18.69
C LEU A 124 2.37 -5.92 18.31
N SER A 125 3.52 -5.97 19.01
CA SER A 125 4.52 -7.03 18.80
C SER A 125 3.92 -8.38 19.19
N GLY A 126 3.96 -9.34 18.29
CA GLY A 126 3.31 -10.65 18.47
C GLY A 126 1.92 -10.76 17.83
N GLU A 127 1.31 -9.66 17.41
CA GLU A 127 0.10 -9.73 16.60
C GLU A 127 0.45 -10.13 15.16
N ALA A 128 -0.10 -11.24 14.69
CA ALA A 128 0.05 -11.65 13.31
C ALA A 128 -0.66 -10.65 12.39
N ARG A 129 0.07 -10.05 11.46
CA ARG A 129 -0.55 -9.28 10.39
C ARG A 129 -1.35 -10.24 9.53
N VAL A 130 -2.67 -10.11 9.56
CA VAL A 130 -3.55 -10.80 8.63
C VAL A 130 -3.31 -10.16 7.27
N LYS A 131 -2.42 -10.75 6.48
CA LYS A 131 -2.28 -10.37 5.08
C LYS A 131 -3.43 -11.03 4.32
N PRO A 132 -4.23 -10.28 3.55
CA PRO A 132 -5.27 -10.89 2.71
C PRO A 132 -4.69 -11.85 1.67
N GLY A 133 -3.41 -11.74 1.39
CA GLY A 133 -2.69 -12.44 0.32
C GLY A 133 -2.61 -13.96 0.45
N TRP A 134 -2.32 -14.61 -0.67
CA TRP A 134 -2.18 -16.04 -0.90
C TRP A 134 -0.68 -16.44 -0.83
N ALA A 135 -0.37 -17.74 -0.86
CA ALA A 135 1.00 -18.25 -0.73
C ALA A 135 1.94 -17.76 -1.86
N LYS A 136 3.25 -17.85 -1.60
CA LYS A 136 4.30 -17.40 -2.53
C LYS A 136 4.46 -18.35 -3.72
N GLY A 137 4.53 -17.83 -4.94
CA GLY A 137 4.86 -18.55 -6.16
C GLY A 137 6.19 -18.09 -6.79
N ASN A 138 6.71 -18.84 -7.76
CA ASN A 138 8.00 -18.59 -8.43
C ASN A 138 7.89 -17.63 -9.62
N LYS A 139 8.87 -16.73 -9.78
CA LYS A 139 8.93 -15.76 -10.88
C LYS A 139 9.56 -16.34 -12.15
N ARG A 140 8.91 -16.13 -13.30
CA ARG A 140 9.54 -16.22 -14.62
C ARG A 140 9.21 -14.99 -15.46
N SER A 141 10.20 -14.42 -16.17
CA SER A 141 10.05 -13.26 -17.05
C SER A 141 9.97 -13.69 -18.52
N GLY A 142 9.03 -13.13 -19.28
CA GLY A 142 8.90 -13.34 -20.72
C GLY A 142 9.66 -12.28 -21.54
N ARG A 143 10.06 -12.62 -22.78
CA ARG A 143 10.69 -11.68 -23.75
C ARG A 143 9.60 -11.02 -24.61
N GLY A 144 9.55 -9.68 -24.62
CA GLY A 144 8.66 -8.92 -25.52
C GLY A 144 9.24 -8.77 -26.93
N GLY A 145 8.36 -8.82 -27.94
CA GLY A 145 8.70 -8.63 -29.34
C GLY A 145 8.89 -7.17 -29.79
N ARG A 146 9.36 -6.97 -31.04
CA ARG A 146 9.37 -5.65 -31.68
C ARG A 146 7.95 -5.25 -32.08
N ASN A 147 7.59 -3.98 -31.79
CA ASN A 147 6.28 -3.42 -32.07
C ASN A 147 6.49 -1.99 -32.61
N GLU A 148 5.77 -1.61 -33.67
CA GLU A 148 5.87 -0.33 -34.37
C GLU A 148 5.52 0.86 -33.44
N VAL A 149 4.43 0.75 -32.68
CA VAL A 149 4.03 1.76 -31.70
C VAL A 149 5.12 1.97 -30.66
N LYS A 150 5.75 0.90 -30.19
CA LYS A 150 6.88 0.95 -29.26
C LYS A 150 8.08 1.69 -29.83
N ALA A 151 8.37 1.49 -31.13
CA ALA A 151 9.48 2.17 -31.79
C ALA A 151 9.26 3.68 -31.91
N SER A 152 8.00 4.09 -32.15
CA SER A 152 7.59 5.48 -32.33
C SER A 152 7.29 6.22 -31.03
N THR A 153 7.16 5.50 -29.89
CA THR A 153 6.88 6.11 -28.59
C THR A 153 8.16 6.69 -27.97
N PRO A 154 8.17 7.97 -27.55
CA PRO A 154 9.31 8.60 -26.88
C PRO A 154 9.81 7.79 -25.68
N CYS A 155 11.14 7.68 -25.55
CA CYS A 155 11.77 6.89 -24.51
C CYS A 155 12.66 7.77 -23.63
N ALA A 156 12.38 7.81 -22.34
CA ALA A 156 13.17 8.58 -21.40
C ALA A 156 13.25 7.93 -20.01
N SER A 157 14.16 8.42 -19.17
CA SER A 157 14.28 8.00 -17.81
C SER A 157 13.13 8.50 -16.95
N GLY A 158 12.36 7.60 -16.35
CA GLY A 158 11.37 7.95 -15.33
C GLY A 158 11.97 8.61 -14.08
N GLU A 159 13.27 8.42 -13.82
CA GLU A 159 14.00 9.10 -12.75
C GLU A 159 14.32 10.56 -13.09
N SER A 160 14.39 10.93 -14.38
CA SER A 160 14.71 12.30 -14.84
C SER A 160 13.63 13.30 -14.46
N VAL A 161 12.40 12.83 -14.27
CA VAL A 161 11.29 13.64 -13.77
C VAL A 161 11.00 13.25 -12.34
N SER A 162 11.40 14.11 -11.41
CA SER A 162 11.01 13.93 -10.01
C SER A 162 9.47 13.94 -9.88
N ALA A 163 8.91 12.97 -9.17
CA ALA A 163 7.48 12.93 -8.87
C ALA A 163 6.97 14.21 -8.19
N HIS A 164 7.85 14.96 -7.52
CA HIS A 164 7.51 16.26 -6.91
C HIS A 164 7.30 17.37 -7.95
N ARG A 165 7.91 17.25 -9.14
CA ARG A 165 7.77 18.24 -10.24
C ARG A 165 6.67 17.88 -11.23
N ALA A 166 6.30 16.58 -11.31
CA ALA A 166 5.20 16.16 -12.15
C ALA A 166 3.87 16.71 -11.60
N PRO A 167 2.95 17.19 -12.46
CA PRO A 167 1.59 17.53 -12.03
C PRO A 167 0.80 16.26 -11.74
N PRO A 168 -0.31 16.32 -10.98
CA PRO A 168 -1.32 15.28 -11.00
C PRO A 168 -1.79 15.00 -12.43
N GLY A 169 -1.97 13.71 -12.76
CA GLY A 169 -2.28 13.29 -14.13
C GLY A 169 -1.10 12.73 -14.92
N ASP A 170 0.13 12.82 -14.39
CA ASP A 170 1.28 12.07 -14.92
C ASP A 170 1.31 10.68 -14.26
N VAL A 171 0.79 9.67 -14.99
CA VAL A 171 0.58 8.33 -14.43
C VAL A 171 1.60 7.33 -14.96
N GLN A 172 1.95 6.37 -14.11
CA GLN A 172 2.68 5.16 -14.48
C GLN A 172 1.72 3.98 -14.60
N VAL A 173 1.94 3.15 -15.61
CA VAL A 173 1.12 1.97 -15.91
C VAL A 173 1.98 0.73 -15.90
N ASP A 174 1.50 -0.32 -15.26
CA ASP A 174 2.12 -1.65 -15.23
C ASP A 174 1.06 -2.74 -15.09
N THR A 175 1.44 -3.97 -15.39
CA THR A 175 0.57 -5.14 -15.25
C THR A 175 1.22 -6.22 -14.42
N PHE A 176 0.42 -6.92 -13.60
CA PHE A 176 0.89 -8.10 -12.89
C PHE A 176 -0.06 -9.29 -13.03
N ALA A 177 0.53 -10.47 -13.15
CA ALA A 177 -0.17 -11.72 -13.38
C ALA A 177 -0.83 -12.27 -12.10
N LEU A 178 -2.03 -12.82 -12.22
CA LEU A 178 -2.66 -13.70 -11.24
C LEU A 178 -2.58 -15.16 -11.68
N GLY A 179 -1.41 -15.58 -12.15
CA GLY A 179 -1.15 -16.90 -12.73
C GLY A 179 -0.64 -17.95 -11.74
N GLY A 180 -0.42 -17.62 -10.46
CA GLY A 180 0.06 -18.58 -9.46
C GLY A 180 1.46 -19.15 -9.72
N GLY A 181 2.25 -18.49 -10.58
CA GLY A 181 3.59 -18.97 -11.00
C GLY A 181 3.57 -19.94 -12.18
N ASP A 182 2.40 -20.34 -12.66
CA ASP A 182 2.21 -21.16 -13.86
C ASP A 182 1.71 -20.29 -15.02
N PRO A 183 2.48 -20.17 -16.13
CA PRO A 183 2.10 -19.36 -17.28
C PRO A 183 1.13 -20.08 -18.25
N SER A 184 0.80 -21.36 -18.00
CA SER A 184 -0.10 -22.12 -18.84
C SER A 184 -1.53 -21.60 -18.75
N ASP A 185 -2.30 -21.78 -19.81
CA ASP A 185 -3.70 -21.39 -19.94
C ASP A 185 -3.97 -19.89 -19.73
N ASN A 186 -5.25 -19.54 -19.81
CA ASN A 186 -5.74 -18.19 -19.58
C ASN A 186 -5.92 -17.91 -18.08
N PHE A 187 -5.59 -16.72 -17.62
CA PHE A 187 -5.81 -16.24 -16.26
C PHE A 187 -5.93 -14.72 -16.25
N PHE A 188 -6.39 -14.19 -15.12
CA PHE A 188 -6.49 -12.75 -14.97
C PHE A 188 -5.13 -12.08 -14.76
N TRP A 189 -5.02 -10.88 -15.30
CA TRP A 189 -3.99 -9.89 -15.02
C TRP A 189 -4.62 -8.70 -14.34
N ILE A 190 -3.86 -7.92 -13.64
CA ILE A 190 -4.29 -6.64 -13.08
C ILE A 190 -3.49 -5.55 -13.76
N LEU A 191 -4.19 -4.60 -14.36
CA LEU A 191 -3.65 -3.33 -14.81
C LEU A 191 -3.63 -2.39 -13.60
N ASP A 192 -2.46 -1.87 -13.26
CA ASP A 192 -2.23 -0.87 -12.21
C ASP A 192 -1.89 0.46 -12.87
N VAL A 193 -2.64 1.50 -12.57
CA VAL A 193 -2.36 2.87 -12.98
C VAL A 193 -2.19 3.72 -11.75
N THR A 194 -1.01 4.28 -11.60
CA THR A 194 -0.63 5.07 -10.41
C THR A 194 -0.18 6.46 -10.80
N ASP A 195 -0.82 7.49 -10.26
CA ASP A 195 -0.39 8.88 -10.39
C ASP A 195 0.90 9.11 -9.59
N ARG A 196 1.90 9.69 -10.25
CA ARG A 196 3.24 9.88 -9.68
C ARG A 196 3.26 10.91 -8.57
N LYS A 197 2.41 11.94 -8.68
CA LYS A 197 2.37 13.08 -7.76
C LYS A 197 1.59 12.79 -6.49
N THR A 198 0.35 12.35 -6.65
CA THR A 198 -0.56 12.12 -5.53
C THR A 198 -0.49 10.70 -4.97
N GLN A 199 0.08 9.76 -5.75
CA GLN A 199 0.05 8.31 -5.46
C GLN A 199 -1.37 7.73 -5.54
N TRP A 200 -2.30 8.43 -6.24
CA TRP A 200 -3.61 7.88 -6.55
C TRP A 200 -3.45 6.66 -7.43
N THR A 201 -4.03 5.54 -7.01
CA THR A 201 -3.82 4.24 -7.67
C THR A 201 -5.17 3.59 -7.95
N VAL A 202 -5.36 3.14 -9.19
CA VAL A 202 -6.54 2.38 -9.60
C VAL A 202 -6.11 1.06 -10.19
N LEU A 203 -6.73 -0.02 -9.74
CA LEU A 203 -6.51 -1.37 -10.22
C LEU A 203 -7.70 -1.82 -11.06
N CYS A 204 -7.46 -2.50 -12.18
CA CYS A 204 -8.51 -3.12 -12.98
C CYS A 204 -8.09 -4.51 -13.47
N PRO A 205 -8.94 -5.55 -13.33
CA PRO A 205 -8.64 -6.87 -13.85
C PRO A 205 -8.83 -6.91 -15.37
N THR A 206 -7.91 -7.58 -16.06
CA THR A 206 -8.01 -7.90 -17.48
C THR A 206 -7.98 -9.42 -17.66
N TRP A 207 -8.75 -9.92 -18.63
CA TRP A 207 -8.67 -11.32 -19.03
C TRP A 207 -7.52 -11.49 -20.03
N ASN A 208 -6.46 -12.17 -19.63
CA ASN A 208 -5.19 -12.24 -20.36
C ASN A 208 -4.50 -10.86 -20.49
N ARG A 209 -3.47 -10.77 -21.34
CA ARG A 209 -2.79 -9.54 -21.75
C ARG A 209 -3.26 -9.05 -23.12
N GLY A 210 -4.55 -9.25 -23.43
CA GLY A 210 -5.12 -8.84 -24.70
C GLY A 210 -5.21 -7.32 -24.82
N GLN A 211 -4.95 -6.81 -26.03
CA GLN A 211 -4.95 -5.38 -26.30
C GLN A 211 -6.32 -4.75 -26.05
N HIS A 212 -7.41 -5.41 -26.48
CA HIS A 212 -8.78 -4.93 -26.24
C HIS A 212 -9.14 -4.95 -24.74
N ALA A 213 -8.77 -6.00 -24.00
CA ALA A 213 -9.02 -6.06 -22.56
C ALA A 213 -8.25 -4.98 -21.81
N THR A 214 -7.05 -4.60 -22.28
CA THR A 214 -6.28 -3.49 -21.74
C THR A 214 -6.93 -2.15 -22.02
N LEU A 215 -7.49 -1.97 -23.21
CA LEU A 215 -8.23 -0.77 -23.59
C LEU A 215 -9.47 -0.58 -22.70
N GLU A 216 -10.32 -1.60 -22.61
CA GLU A 216 -11.50 -1.57 -21.71
C GLU A 216 -11.12 -1.26 -20.26
N ALA A 217 -10.00 -1.83 -19.80
CA ALA A 217 -9.51 -1.56 -18.44
C ALA A 217 -9.01 -0.13 -18.28
N LEU A 218 -8.34 0.45 -19.27
CA LEU A 218 -7.91 1.86 -19.26
C LEU A 218 -9.09 2.81 -19.22
N GLU A 219 -10.14 2.56 -20.04
CA GLU A 219 -11.38 3.33 -20.03
C GLU A 219 -12.04 3.32 -18.64
N HIS A 220 -12.16 2.13 -18.03
CA HIS A 220 -12.68 1.99 -16.68
C HIS A 220 -11.86 2.76 -15.64
N ILE A 221 -10.53 2.61 -15.70
CA ILE A 221 -9.58 3.25 -14.79
C ILE A 221 -9.66 4.77 -14.90
N GLU A 222 -9.74 5.30 -16.12
CA GLU A 222 -9.79 6.75 -16.36
C GLU A 222 -11.01 7.38 -15.68
N GLY A 223 -12.18 6.71 -15.75
CA GLY A 223 -13.38 7.15 -15.04
C GLY A 223 -13.27 7.13 -13.50
N LYS A 224 -12.22 6.53 -12.94
CA LYS A 224 -11.95 6.47 -11.48
C LYS A 224 -10.94 7.49 -11.00
N PHE A 225 -10.26 8.20 -11.90
CA PHE A 225 -9.41 9.32 -11.53
C PHE A 225 -10.27 10.59 -11.35
N PRO A 226 -10.10 11.35 -10.26
CA PRO A 226 -10.84 12.60 -10.04
C PRO A 226 -10.24 13.80 -10.79
N PHE A 227 -9.29 13.57 -11.70
CA PHE A 227 -8.60 14.55 -12.52
C PHE A 227 -8.21 13.96 -13.88
N ASP A 228 -7.93 14.82 -14.87
CA ASP A 228 -7.53 14.40 -16.21
C ASP A 228 -6.17 13.70 -16.20
N ILE A 229 -6.03 12.62 -16.96
CA ILE A 229 -4.73 12.00 -17.23
C ILE A 229 -4.02 12.82 -18.30
N LEU A 230 -2.86 13.37 -17.98
CA LEU A 230 -2.07 14.26 -18.83
C LEU A 230 -0.94 13.53 -19.57
N ALA A 231 -0.37 12.52 -18.93
CA ALA A 231 0.68 11.69 -19.50
C ALA A 231 0.60 10.26 -18.97
N ILE A 232 0.92 9.31 -19.82
CA ILE A 232 0.99 7.88 -19.52
C ILE A 232 2.43 7.41 -19.72
N HIS A 233 3.05 6.98 -18.65
CA HIS A 233 4.36 6.36 -18.65
C HIS A 233 4.20 4.84 -18.50
N SER A 234 4.53 4.11 -19.56
CA SER A 234 4.49 2.65 -19.58
C SER A 234 5.88 2.04 -19.51
N ASP A 235 5.97 0.81 -19.06
CA ASP A 235 7.11 -0.05 -19.38
C ASP A 235 7.16 -0.37 -20.88
N ASN A 236 8.00 -1.31 -21.29
CA ASN A 236 8.09 -1.69 -22.70
C ASN A 236 7.05 -2.77 -23.09
N GLY A 237 5.96 -2.92 -22.35
CA GLY A 237 4.92 -3.92 -22.57
C GLY A 237 4.03 -3.63 -23.77
N GLY A 238 3.85 -4.62 -24.66
CA GLY A 238 3.00 -4.47 -25.85
C GLY A 238 1.50 -4.37 -25.55
N GLU A 239 1.09 -4.68 -24.33
CA GLU A 239 -0.31 -4.53 -23.88
C GLU A 239 -0.76 -3.08 -23.77
N VAL A 240 0.15 -2.16 -23.46
CA VAL A 240 -0.11 -0.70 -23.42
C VAL A 240 0.39 -0.03 -24.69
N LEU A 241 1.58 -0.43 -25.18
CA LEU A 241 2.19 0.14 -26.39
C LEU A 241 1.68 -0.59 -27.65
N ASN A 242 0.45 -0.32 -28.04
CA ASN A 242 -0.20 -0.91 -29.23
C ASN A 242 -1.11 0.09 -29.93
N HIS A 243 -1.56 -0.24 -31.15
CA HIS A 243 -2.34 0.65 -32.00
C HIS A 243 -3.72 0.98 -31.40
N HIS A 244 -4.39 0.03 -30.72
CA HIS A 244 -5.72 0.26 -30.12
C HIS A 244 -5.65 1.30 -29.01
N VAL A 245 -4.70 1.15 -28.08
CA VAL A 245 -4.48 2.12 -26.98
C VAL A 245 -4.05 3.46 -27.54
N ALA A 246 -3.10 3.51 -28.50
CA ALA A 246 -2.63 4.76 -29.09
C ALA A 246 -3.74 5.49 -29.86
N ALA A 247 -4.57 4.78 -30.63
CA ALA A 247 -5.72 5.36 -31.33
C ALA A 247 -6.75 5.93 -30.35
N TYR A 248 -7.07 5.16 -29.29
CA TYR A 248 -7.96 5.61 -28.22
C TYR A 248 -7.46 6.89 -27.55
N LEU A 249 -6.19 6.94 -27.17
CA LEU A 249 -5.61 8.14 -26.57
C LEU A 249 -5.65 9.33 -27.53
N GLY A 250 -5.39 9.07 -28.82
CA GLY A 250 -5.43 10.08 -29.89
C GLY A 250 -6.83 10.61 -30.21
N SER A 251 -7.90 9.86 -29.91
CA SER A 251 -9.29 10.30 -30.12
C SER A 251 -9.79 11.29 -29.07
N LYS A 252 -9.05 11.49 -27.98
CA LYS A 252 -9.46 12.37 -26.89
C LYS A 252 -9.24 13.85 -27.22
N ALA A 253 -10.13 14.71 -26.74
CA ALA A 253 -10.01 16.16 -26.89
C ALA A 253 -8.72 16.70 -26.28
N LYS A 254 -8.31 16.13 -25.13
CA LYS A 254 -7.02 16.37 -24.47
C LYS A 254 -6.24 15.05 -24.46
N ALA A 255 -5.58 14.73 -25.59
CA ALA A 255 -4.84 13.49 -25.72
C ALA A 255 -3.65 13.44 -24.72
N PRO A 256 -3.57 12.43 -23.84
CA PRO A 256 -2.45 12.29 -22.93
C PRO A 256 -1.14 12.05 -23.68
N PHE A 257 -0.03 12.53 -23.16
CA PHE A 257 1.29 12.24 -23.73
C PHE A 257 1.71 10.80 -23.37
N LEU A 258 1.95 9.96 -24.39
CA LEU A 258 2.41 8.59 -24.19
C LEU A 258 3.93 8.52 -24.30
N TRP A 259 4.59 8.00 -23.25
CA TRP A 259 6.02 7.77 -23.24
C TRP A 259 6.37 6.44 -22.55
N ARG A 260 7.60 5.98 -22.71
CA ARG A 260 8.02 4.67 -22.21
C ARG A 260 9.36 4.70 -21.49
N SER A 261 9.55 3.74 -20.62
CA SER A 261 10.80 3.49 -19.88
C SER A 261 11.93 3.08 -20.82
N ARG A 262 13.14 3.38 -20.39
CA ARG A 262 14.34 2.82 -21.02
C ARG A 262 14.35 1.29 -20.86
N PRO A 263 14.74 0.54 -21.89
CA PRO A 263 14.84 -0.92 -21.78
C PRO A 263 15.79 -1.35 -20.67
N ARG A 264 15.36 -2.27 -19.82
CA ARG A 264 16.12 -2.83 -18.68
C ARG A 264 16.41 -1.86 -17.51
N HIS A 265 15.70 -0.74 -17.42
CA HIS A 265 15.79 0.21 -16.34
C HIS A 265 14.53 0.16 -15.46
N SER A 266 14.49 -0.77 -14.47
CA SER A 266 13.34 -0.94 -13.58
C SER A 266 13.02 0.30 -12.73
N ASN A 267 14.02 1.14 -12.45
CA ASN A 267 13.82 2.37 -11.67
C ASN A 267 12.91 3.39 -12.38
N ASP A 268 12.78 3.29 -13.71
CA ASP A 268 11.95 4.23 -14.48
C ASP A 268 10.45 4.09 -14.16
N ASN A 269 9.99 2.90 -13.65
CA ASN A 269 8.62 2.61 -13.25
C ASN A 269 8.45 2.41 -11.72
N ALA A 270 9.33 3.02 -10.93
CA ALA A 270 9.43 2.74 -9.49
C ALA A 270 8.14 2.98 -8.69
N HIS A 271 7.30 3.95 -9.08
CA HIS A 271 6.06 4.27 -8.37
C HIS A 271 5.01 3.17 -8.53
N VAL A 272 4.71 2.76 -9.77
CA VAL A 272 3.75 1.68 -10.02
C VAL A 272 4.28 0.33 -9.54
N GLU A 273 5.58 0.04 -9.67
CA GLU A 273 6.17 -1.19 -9.12
C GLU A 273 6.07 -1.25 -7.58
N GLU A 274 6.23 -0.11 -6.89
CA GLU A 274 6.00 -0.02 -5.45
C GLU A 274 4.54 -0.31 -5.12
N LYS A 275 3.57 0.23 -5.89
CA LYS A 275 2.14 -0.01 -5.71
C LYS A 275 1.75 -1.44 -6.02
N ASN A 276 2.27 -2.03 -7.09
CA ASN A 276 2.09 -3.45 -7.37
C ASN A 276 2.48 -4.33 -6.18
N ARG A 277 3.57 -3.99 -5.48
CA ARG A 277 4.02 -4.72 -4.29
C ARG A 277 3.21 -4.38 -3.04
N SER A 278 2.99 -3.10 -2.77
CA SER A 278 2.39 -2.63 -1.52
C SER A 278 0.86 -2.63 -1.53
N SER A 279 0.24 -2.62 -2.70
CA SER A 279 -1.21 -2.61 -2.91
C SER A 279 -1.68 -3.88 -3.61
N GLY A 280 -1.33 -4.08 -4.87
CA GLY A 280 -1.81 -5.20 -5.68
C GLY A 280 -1.46 -6.57 -5.10
N ARG A 281 -0.19 -6.85 -4.83
CA ARG A 281 0.23 -8.13 -4.25
C ARG A 281 -0.15 -8.28 -2.78
N GLN A 282 -0.41 -7.21 -2.07
CA GLN A 282 -0.99 -7.29 -0.72
C GLN A 282 -2.42 -7.83 -0.79
N LEU A 283 -3.19 -7.44 -1.80
CA LEU A 283 -4.56 -7.87 -2.01
C LEU A 283 -4.66 -9.31 -2.51
N PHE A 284 -3.95 -9.62 -3.59
CA PHE A 284 -4.08 -10.90 -4.31
C PHE A 284 -3.03 -11.95 -3.91
N GLY A 285 -1.87 -11.52 -3.39
CA GLY A 285 -0.74 -12.42 -3.18
C GLY A 285 -0.20 -12.94 -4.53
N GLU A 286 0.08 -14.25 -4.59
CA GLU A 286 0.57 -14.94 -5.77
C GLU A 286 -0.41 -16.06 -6.19
N ALA A 287 -1.70 -15.82 -6.05
CA ALA A 287 -2.73 -16.78 -6.39
C ALA A 287 -2.88 -16.94 -7.90
N ARG A 288 -3.31 -18.14 -8.31
CA ARG A 288 -3.90 -18.33 -9.62
C ARG A 288 -5.39 -17.99 -9.57
N ILE A 289 -5.81 -17.08 -10.44
CA ILE A 289 -7.22 -16.78 -10.65
C ILE A 289 -7.48 -16.90 -12.16
N ASP A 290 -8.12 -18.00 -12.54
CA ASP A 290 -8.37 -18.39 -13.94
C ASP A 290 -9.83 -18.82 -14.19
N CYS A 291 -10.73 -18.54 -13.26
CA CYS A 291 -12.17 -18.76 -13.43
C CYS A 291 -12.82 -17.55 -14.14
N PRO A 292 -13.30 -17.68 -15.40
CA PRO A 292 -13.81 -16.55 -16.17
C PRO A 292 -14.97 -15.81 -15.52
N SER A 293 -15.87 -16.52 -14.82
CA SER A 293 -17.03 -15.92 -14.15
C SER A 293 -16.68 -14.97 -13.00
N LEU A 294 -15.43 -14.94 -12.57
CA LEU A 294 -14.97 -14.04 -11.50
C LEU A 294 -14.73 -12.61 -11.95
N HIS A 295 -14.75 -12.30 -13.26
CA HIS A 295 -14.40 -10.97 -13.76
C HIS A 295 -15.14 -9.85 -13.03
N GLY A 296 -16.46 -9.89 -12.99
CA GLY A 296 -17.27 -8.84 -12.33
C GLY A 296 -17.03 -8.71 -10.81
N GLU A 297 -16.70 -9.81 -10.11
CA GLU A 297 -16.31 -9.74 -8.69
C GLU A 297 -14.91 -9.15 -8.50
N LEU A 298 -14.00 -9.44 -9.44
CA LEU A 298 -12.66 -8.86 -9.43
C LEU A 298 -12.68 -7.36 -9.69
N VAL A 299 -13.51 -6.87 -10.65
CA VAL A 299 -13.71 -5.43 -10.90
C VAL A 299 -14.18 -4.75 -9.61
N ARG A 300 -15.28 -5.24 -9.01
CA ARG A 300 -15.80 -4.69 -7.76
C ARG A 300 -14.81 -4.75 -6.59
N LEU A 301 -13.99 -5.80 -6.54
CA LEU A 301 -12.92 -5.92 -5.55
C LEU A 301 -11.84 -4.86 -5.75
N CYS A 302 -11.41 -4.65 -7.00
CA CYS A 302 -10.41 -3.64 -7.35
C CYS A 302 -10.92 -2.23 -7.07
N ASP A 303 -12.19 -1.93 -7.37
CA ASP A 303 -12.82 -0.65 -7.07
C ASP A 303 -12.85 -0.38 -5.56
N ASP A 304 -13.42 -1.31 -4.77
CA ASP A 304 -13.44 -1.20 -3.30
C ASP A 304 -12.01 -1.04 -2.73
N TRP A 305 -11.03 -1.76 -3.29
CA TRP A 305 -9.66 -1.67 -2.83
C TRP A 305 -8.99 -0.35 -3.21
N SER A 306 -9.23 0.16 -4.41
CA SER A 306 -8.74 1.46 -4.87
C SER A 306 -9.29 2.59 -4.00
N ASP A 307 -10.59 2.58 -3.72
CA ASP A 307 -11.23 3.53 -2.79
C ASP A 307 -10.61 3.46 -1.38
N PHE A 308 -10.46 2.24 -0.85
CA PHE A 308 -9.83 2.05 0.46
C PHE A 308 -8.43 2.63 0.51
N ARG A 309 -7.61 2.35 -0.51
CA ARG A 309 -6.22 2.81 -0.58
C ARG A 309 -6.11 4.32 -0.78
N ASN A 310 -6.89 4.88 -1.70
CA ASN A 310 -6.79 6.29 -2.06
C ASN A 310 -7.38 7.21 -0.99
N LEU A 311 -8.49 6.83 -0.38
CA LEU A 311 -9.22 7.70 0.53
C LEU A 311 -8.83 7.51 2.00
N PHE A 312 -8.32 6.32 2.38
CA PHE A 312 -8.17 5.95 3.79
C PHE A 312 -6.79 5.45 4.19
N CYS A 313 -5.92 5.11 3.23
CA CYS A 313 -4.60 4.56 3.55
C CYS A 313 -3.48 5.56 3.25
N PRO A 314 -2.83 6.14 4.27
CA PRO A 314 -1.66 6.98 4.06
C PRO A 314 -0.52 6.25 3.37
N CYS A 315 0.25 6.99 2.60
CA CYS A 315 1.53 6.56 2.03
C CYS A 315 2.58 7.64 2.22
N ARG A 316 3.85 7.28 2.06
CA ARG A 316 4.99 8.20 2.10
C ARG A 316 5.62 8.28 0.73
N MET A 317 6.11 9.47 0.38
CA MET A 317 6.91 9.69 -0.83
C MET A 317 8.36 9.95 -0.45
N LEU A 318 9.28 9.47 -1.28
CA LEU A 318 10.71 9.68 -1.13
C LEU A 318 11.03 11.15 -1.46
N VAL A 319 11.53 11.89 -0.49
CA VAL A 319 11.93 13.32 -0.64
C VAL A 319 13.39 13.44 -1.07
N SER A 320 14.30 12.68 -0.43
CA SER A 320 15.71 12.67 -0.79
C SER A 320 16.34 11.30 -0.58
N LYS A 321 17.34 11.00 -1.41
CA LYS A 321 18.16 9.78 -1.35
C LYS A 321 19.61 10.16 -1.46
N GLU A 322 20.35 10.04 -0.36
CA GLU A 322 21.76 10.41 -0.27
C GLU A 322 22.60 9.16 -0.05
N LYS A 323 23.73 9.03 -0.75
CA LYS A 323 24.67 7.94 -0.48
C LYS A 323 25.29 8.13 0.91
N ARG A 324 25.42 7.06 1.66
CA ARG A 324 26.08 7.11 2.96
C ARG A 324 27.57 7.37 2.79
N PRO A 325 28.22 8.07 3.75
CA PRO A 325 29.67 8.33 3.70
C PRO A 325 30.51 7.05 3.69
N ASP A 326 30.01 5.95 4.28
CA ASP A 326 30.63 4.64 4.33
C ASP A 326 30.51 3.83 3.02
N GLY A 327 29.88 4.40 1.99
CA GLY A 327 29.62 3.74 0.71
C GLY A 327 28.60 2.59 0.76
N LYS A 328 28.13 2.21 1.95
CA LYS A 328 27.22 1.06 2.15
C LYS A 328 25.76 1.49 2.15
N GLY A 329 25.20 1.72 0.95
CA GLY A 329 23.79 2.02 0.76
C GLY A 329 23.45 3.52 0.80
N CYS A 330 22.14 3.82 0.89
CA CYS A 330 21.62 5.18 0.86
C CYS A 330 20.83 5.52 2.11
N ARG A 331 20.86 6.80 2.51
CA ARG A 331 19.96 7.39 3.49
C ARG A 331 18.76 7.97 2.73
N CYS A 332 17.58 7.38 2.95
CA CYS A 332 16.34 7.85 2.35
C CYS A 332 15.54 8.69 3.35
N ARG A 333 15.10 9.87 2.94
CA ARG A 333 14.16 10.69 3.69
C ARG A 333 12.80 10.64 3.00
N TYR A 334 11.77 10.45 3.78
CA TYR A 334 10.39 10.41 3.32
C TYR A 334 9.60 11.56 3.93
N ASP A 335 8.55 11.98 3.25
CA ASP A 335 7.60 12.98 3.75
C ASP A 335 6.72 12.41 4.89
N LYS A 336 5.83 13.28 5.42
CA LYS A 336 4.82 12.85 6.38
C LYS A 336 3.80 11.94 5.70
N PRO A 337 3.32 10.87 6.37
CA PRO A 337 2.26 10.03 5.83
C PRO A 337 1.00 10.83 5.53
N ARG A 338 0.52 10.79 4.28
CA ARG A 338 -0.75 11.39 3.82
C ARG A 338 -1.44 10.40 2.88
N THR A 339 -2.78 10.41 2.86
CA THR A 339 -3.53 9.63 1.88
C THR A 339 -3.38 10.26 0.48
N PRO A 340 -3.51 9.50 -0.62
CA PRO A 340 -3.60 10.07 -1.96
C PRO A 340 -4.67 11.17 -2.07
N TYR A 341 -5.81 10.98 -1.42
CA TYR A 341 -6.87 11.99 -1.30
C TYR A 341 -6.38 13.31 -0.68
N GLN A 342 -5.67 13.25 0.44
CA GLN A 342 -5.11 14.45 1.09
C GLN A 342 -4.07 15.13 0.20
N ARG A 343 -3.21 14.33 -0.47
CA ARG A 343 -2.21 14.86 -1.42
C ARG A 343 -2.88 15.58 -2.59
N LEU A 344 -3.94 14.99 -3.13
CA LEU A 344 -4.66 15.59 -4.26
C LEU A 344 -5.28 16.93 -3.89
N LEU A 345 -5.88 17.04 -2.71
CA LEU A 345 -6.43 18.32 -2.24
C LEU A 345 -5.35 19.39 -2.03
N ASP A 346 -4.16 18.98 -1.58
CA ASP A 346 -3.03 19.90 -1.38
C ASP A 346 -2.46 20.45 -2.71
N GLU A 347 -2.69 19.77 -3.85
CA GLU A 347 -2.21 20.20 -5.16
C GLU A 347 -3.13 21.25 -5.85
N HIS A 348 -4.34 21.45 -5.35
CA HIS A 348 -5.30 22.46 -5.83
C HIS A 348 -5.57 22.41 -7.35
N VAL A 349 -5.58 21.21 -7.94
CA VAL A 349 -5.80 21.00 -9.39
C VAL A 349 -7.25 20.71 -9.74
N LEU A 350 -8.07 20.41 -8.74
CA LEU A 350 -9.50 20.15 -8.93
C LEU A 350 -10.27 21.46 -9.08
N THR A 351 -11.33 21.45 -9.91
CA THR A 351 -12.29 22.56 -9.89
C THR A 351 -13.03 22.57 -8.54
N PRO A 352 -13.60 23.72 -8.14
CA PRO A 352 -14.38 23.79 -6.89
C PRO A 352 -15.50 22.72 -6.83
N GLU A 353 -16.16 22.46 -7.94
CA GLU A 353 -17.24 21.46 -8.04
C GLU A 353 -16.69 20.03 -7.89
N GLN A 354 -15.55 19.73 -8.52
CA GLN A 354 -14.88 18.44 -8.38
C GLN A 354 -14.40 18.20 -6.93
N GLU A 355 -13.85 19.24 -6.30
CA GLU A 355 -13.42 19.14 -4.91
C GLU A 355 -14.60 18.91 -3.95
N VAL A 356 -15.69 19.66 -4.11
CA VAL A 356 -16.91 19.48 -3.32
C VAL A 356 -17.47 18.06 -3.50
N SER A 357 -17.56 17.57 -4.74
CA SER A 357 -18.03 16.23 -5.06
C SER A 357 -17.15 15.14 -4.45
N LEU A 358 -15.83 15.28 -4.55
CA LEU A 358 -14.86 14.33 -3.98
C LEU A 358 -14.92 14.31 -2.44
N ARG A 359 -15.06 15.48 -1.80
CA ARG A 359 -15.24 15.60 -0.35
C ARG A 359 -16.55 14.96 0.10
N ALA A 360 -17.65 15.20 -0.62
CA ALA A 360 -18.95 14.61 -0.34
C ALA A 360 -18.93 13.08 -0.53
N TYR A 361 -18.29 12.58 -1.58
CA TYR A 361 -18.07 11.15 -1.79
C TYR A 361 -17.29 10.52 -0.63
N ARG A 362 -16.17 11.13 -0.26
CA ARG A 362 -15.34 10.66 0.86
C ARG A 362 -16.09 10.64 2.19
N ALA A 363 -16.95 11.65 2.44
CA ALA A 363 -17.71 11.76 3.69
C ALA A 363 -18.80 10.67 3.85
N LYS A 364 -19.32 10.13 2.74
CA LYS A 364 -20.31 9.04 2.74
C LYS A 364 -19.70 7.67 3.02
N LEU A 365 -18.38 7.55 3.00
CA LEU A 365 -17.68 6.29 3.07
C LEU A 365 -17.02 6.08 4.44
N SER A 366 -16.98 4.84 4.89
CA SER A 366 -16.20 4.38 6.02
C SER A 366 -15.08 3.47 5.52
N GLY A 367 -13.85 3.72 5.98
CA GLY A 367 -12.72 2.86 5.65
C GLY A 367 -12.87 1.44 6.18
N MET A 368 -13.45 1.27 7.38
CA MET A 368 -13.70 -0.05 7.96
C MET A 368 -14.75 -0.84 7.16
N ASP A 369 -15.82 -0.19 6.71
CA ASP A 369 -16.85 -0.87 5.93
C ASP A 369 -16.34 -1.28 4.55
N ILE A 370 -15.57 -0.41 3.88
CA ILE A 370 -14.93 -0.79 2.62
C ILE A 370 -14.00 -1.98 2.84
N TYR A 371 -13.16 -1.96 3.87
CA TYR A 371 -12.25 -3.06 4.14
C TYR A 371 -12.99 -4.37 4.43
N ARG A 372 -14.10 -4.33 5.16
CA ARG A 372 -14.98 -5.50 5.39
C ARG A 372 -15.57 -6.03 4.07
N ARG A 373 -16.01 -5.13 3.16
CA ARG A 373 -16.47 -5.52 1.81
C ARG A 373 -15.37 -6.20 1.03
N VAL A 374 -14.15 -5.65 1.04
CA VAL A 374 -12.96 -6.25 0.41
C VAL A 374 -12.74 -7.67 0.93
N LEU A 375 -12.73 -7.88 2.25
CA LEU A 375 -12.55 -9.20 2.83
C LEU A 375 -13.68 -10.18 2.47
N LYS A 376 -14.92 -9.70 2.40
CA LYS A 376 -16.09 -10.51 1.97
C LYS A 376 -15.94 -10.96 0.52
N ARG A 377 -15.56 -10.03 -0.39
CA ARG A 377 -15.32 -10.34 -1.81
C ARG A 377 -14.16 -11.30 -1.99
N LEU A 378 -13.05 -11.12 -1.30
CA LEU A 378 -11.92 -12.05 -1.34
C LEU A 378 -12.33 -13.48 -0.94
N ARG A 379 -13.13 -13.64 0.12
CA ARG A 379 -13.63 -14.95 0.54
C ARG A 379 -14.53 -15.56 -0.54
N LYS A 380 -15.40 -14.77 -1.17
CA LYS A 380 -16.27 -15.21 -2.28
C LYS A 380 -15.44 -15.67 -3.48
N ILE A 381 -14.46 -14.86 -3.90
CA ILE A 381 -13.56 -15.16 -5.03
C ILE A 381 -12.80 -16.48 -4.77
N ARG A 382 -12.20 -16.63 -3.58
CA ARG A 382 -11.49 -17.85 -3.20
C ARG A 382 -12.37 -19.09 -3.26
N ARG A 383 -13.60 -18.99 -2.78
CA ARG A 383 -14.54 -20.11 -2.82
C ARG A 383 -14.90 -20.51 -4.25
N ILE A 384 -15.19 -19.54 -5.12
CA ILE A 384 -15.55 -19.80 -6.52
C ILE A 384 -14.34 -20.35 -7.28
N GLN A 385 -13.15 -19.76 -7.10
CA GLN A 385 -11.91 -20.22 -7.71
C GLN A 385 -11.57 -21.65 -7.28
N ALA A 386 -11.73 -22.00 -6.01
CA ALA A 386 -11.49 -23.36 -5.52
C ALA A 386 -12.48 -24.37 -6.13
N ALA A 387 -13.76 -24.00 -6.27
CA ALA A 387 -14.76 -24.85 -6.92
C ALA A 387 -14.44 -25.06 -8.40
N TYR A 388 -14.04 -23.99 -9.11
CA TYR A 388 -13.61 -24.06 -10.51
C TYR A 388 -12.38 -24.97 -10.68
N ALA A 389 -11.34 -24.77 -9.88
CA ALA A 389 -10.12 -25.57 -9.94
C ALA A 389 -10.40 -27.03 -9.67
N LYS A 390 -11.29 -27.36 -8.71
CA LYS A 390 -11.73 -28.75 -8.45
C LYS A 390 -12.46 -29.36 -9.64
N ALA A 391 -13.44 -28.62 -10.21
CA ALA A 391 -14.19 -29.10 -11.38
C ALA A 391 -13.27 -29.35 -12.59
N LYS A 392 -12.32 -28.42 -12.83
CA LYS A 392 -11.31 -28.56 -13.90
C LYS A 392 -10.41 -29.79 -13.70
N HIS A 393 -9.96 -30.04 -12.47
CA HIS A 393 -9.14 -31.20 -12.14
C HIS A 393 -9.89 -32.51 -12.29
N GLU A 394 -11.18 -32.54 -11.96
CA GLU A 394 -12.06 -33.72 -12.06
C GLU A 394 -12.65 -33.93 -13.47
N GLY A 395 -12.30 -33.08 -14.45
CA GLY A 395 -12.84 -33.16 -15.83
C GLY A 395 -14.34 -32.89 -15.92
N LYS A 396 -14.93 -32.18 -14.95
CA LYS A 396 -16.36 -31.86 -14.92
C LYS A 396 -16.72 -30.75 -15.88
N ASP A 397 -18.02 -30.59 -16.17
CA ASP A 397 -18.55 -29.49 -16.96
C ASP A 397 -18.18 -28.12 -16.32
N LEU A 398 -17.54 -27.27 -17.11
CA LEU A 398 -17.13 -25.91 -16.72
C LEU A 398 -18.11 -24.82 -17.17
N SER A 399 -19.22 -25.20 -17.84
CA SER A 399 -20.23 -24.24 -18.32
C SER A 399 -20.79 -23.31 -17.24
N PRO A 400 -20.96 -23.73 -15.96
CA PRO A 400 -21.39 -22.83 -14.88
C PRO A 400 -20.39 -21.70 -14.58
N PHE A 401 -19.15 -21.83 -15.04
CA PHE A 401 -18.07 -20.86 -14.84
C PHE A 401 -17.72 -20.07 -16.10
N ALA A 402 -18.45 -20.27 -17.22
CA ALA A 402 -18.13 -19.77 -18.55
C ALA A 402 -18.67 -18.35 -18.84
N ALA A 403 -18.92 -17.50 -17.84
CA ALA A 403 -19.30 -16.11 -18.09
C ALA A 403 -18.20 -15.40 -18.88
N ARG A 404 -18.55 -14.71 -19.97
CA ARG A 404 -17.59 -13.91 -20.75
C ARG A 404 -17.03 -12.78 -19.88
N PRO A 405 -15.70 -12.67 -19.73
CA PRO A 405 -15.09 -11.56 -19.04
C PRO A 405 -15.25 -10.28 -19.90
N SER A 406 -16.24 -9.47 -19.59
CA SER A 406 -16.44 -8.16 -20.22
C SER A 406 -16.66 -7.14 -19.12
N LEU A 407 -16.04 -5.95 -19.24
CA LEU A 407 -16.29 -4.78 -18.38
C LEU A 407 -17.67 -4.14 -18.63
N ALA A 408 -18.36 -4.50 -19.73
CA ALA A 408 -19.72 -4.04 -20.07
C ALA A 408 -20.81 -4.44 -19.06
N LEU A 409 -20.48 -5.05 -17.92
CA LEU A 409 -21.35 -5.08 -16.75
C LEU A 409 -21.49 -3.65 -16.25
N ARG A 410 -22.65 -3.05 -16.57
CA ARG A 410 -23.09 -1.73 -16.15
C ARG A 410 -22.51 -1.38 -14.80
N ALA A 411 -21.68 -0.34 -14.78
CA ALA A 411 -21.21 0.27 -13.56
C ALA A 411 -22.44 0.57 -12.69
N THR A 412 -22.54 -0.09 -11.55
CA THR A 412 -23.30 0.52 -10.46
C THR A 412 -22.62 1.85 -10.22
N PRO A 413 -23.33 2.98 -10.25
CA PRO A 413 -22.67 4.28 -10.11
C PRO A 413 -21.88 4.28 -8.81
N SER A 414 -20.57 4.13 -8.91
CA SER A 414 -19.68 4.53 -7.83
C SER A 414 -19.74 6.05 -7.82
N GLY A 415 -19.75 6.68 -6.64
CA GLY A 415 -19.93 8.13 -6.54
C GLY A 415 -18.90 8.98 -7.28
N THR A 416 -17.84 8.37 -7.85
CA THR A 416 -16.85 9.00 -8.72
C THR A 416 -17.31 9.06 -10.18
N ASP A 417 -18.29 8.25 -10.63
CA ASP A 417 -18.80 8.26 -12.02
C ASP A 417 -19.50 9.59 -12.41
N GLY A 418 -19.75 10.47 -11.45
CA GLY A 418 -20.30 11.81 -11.68
C GLY A 418 -19.27 12.91 -11.88
N LEU A 419 -17.99 12.65 -11.65
CA LEU A 419 -16.93 13.66 -11.71
C LEU A 419 -16.46 13.97 -13.14
N HIS A 420 -16.69 13.07 -14.11
CA HIS A 420 -16.26 13.22 -15.52
C HIS A 420 -17.35 12.80 -16.52
N ARG A 421 -18.51 13.50 -16.56
CA ARG A 421 -19.59 13.14 -17.49
C ARG A 421 -19.35 13.55 -18.95
N GLU A 422 -18.37 14.38 -19.27
CA GLU A 422 -18.16 14.82 -20.66
C GLU A 422 -17.32 13.86 -21.52
N GLY A 423 -16.60 12.89 -20.92
CA GLY A 423 -15.73 11.93 -21.63
C GLY A 423 -16.42 10.65 -22.12
N THR A 424 -17.58 10.31 -21.59
CA THR A 424 -18.19 8.97 -21.78
C THR A 424 -19.02 8.79 -23.07
N GLN A 425 -19.27 9.85 -23.84
CA GLN A 425 -19.97 9.71 -25.14
C GLN A 425 -19.09 9.18 -26.28
N HIS A 426 -17.76 9.20 -26.14
CA HIS A 426 -16.84 8.72 -27.19
C HIS A 426 -16.60 7.21 -27.18
N ALA A 427 -16.81 6.51 -26.06
CA ALA A 427 -16.61 5.06 -25.96
C ALA A 427 -17.54 4.25 -26.87
N ALA A 428 -18.75 4.74 -27.14
CA ALA A 428 -19.72 4.08 -28.01
C ALA A 428 -19.33 4.11 -29.50
N ASN A 429 -18.52 5.09 -29.92
CA ASN A 429 -18.13 5.25 -31.32
C ASN A 429 -16.92 4.42 -31.75
N ASN A 430 -16.07 3.95 -30.80
CA ASN A 430 -14.85 3.22 -31.13
C ASN A 430 -15.05 1.73 -31.39
N GLN A 431 -16.24 1.17 -31.13
CA GLN A 431 -16.48 -0.27 -31.31
C GLN A 431 -16.57 -0.76 -32.76
N HIS A 432 -16.53 0.16 -33.75
CA HIS A 432 -16.68 -0.15 -35.18
C HIS A 432 -15.54 0.33 -36.09
N MET A 433 -14.43 0.81 -35.50
CA MET A 433 -13.28 1.23 -36.34
C MET A 433 -12.58 0.02 -36.94
N SER A 434 -12.19 0.13 -38.20
CA SER A 434 -11.35 -0.87 -38.85
C SER A 434 -9.91 -0.83 -38.31
N HIS A 435 -9.19 -1.95 -38.35
CA HIS A 435 -7.77 -2.01 -37.96
C HIS A 435 -6.89 -0.99 -38.74
N ALA A 436 -7.26 -0.67 -40.01
CA ALA A 436 -6.56 0.31 -40.82
C ALA A 436 -6.75 1.75 -40.28
N GLU A 437 -7.97 2.08 -39.86
CA GLU A 437 -8.30 3.37 -39.23
C GLU A 437 -7.62 3.54 -37.90
N GLU A 438 -7.67 2.53 -37.02
CA GLU A 438 -6.97 2.53 -35.74
C GLU A 438 -5.46 2.73 -35.93
N ARG A 439 -4.86 2.01 -36.86
CA ARG A 439 -3.43 2.16 -37.20
C ARG A 439 -3.12 3.57 -37.68
N ARG A 440 -3.95 4.14 -38.57
CA ARG A 440 -3.79 5.51 -39.07
C ARG A 440 -3.88 6.53 -37.92
N MET A 441 -4.89 6.43 -37.07
CA MET A 441 -5.07 7.32 -35.94
C MET A 441 -3.92 7.20 -34.93
N SER A 442 -3.47 6.00 -34.63
CA SER A 442 -2.35 5.79 -33.68
C SER A 442 -1.04 6.41 -34.24
N VAL A 443 -0.75 6.25 -35.53
CA VAL A 443 0.42 6.87 -36.16
C VAL A 443 0.32 8.39 -36.13
N GLN A 444 -0.84 8.93 -36.48
CA GLN A 444 -1.08 10.38 -36.42
C GLN A 444 -0.98 10.93 -34.99
N TYR A 445 -1.52 10.24 -34.02
CA TYR A 445 -1.39 10.59 -32.58
C TYR A 445 0.07 10.65 -32.16
N LEU A 446 0.84 9.58 -32.41
CA LEU A 446 2.25 9.50 -32.00
C LEU A 446 3.12 10.57 -32.72
N ALA A 447 2.82 10.89 -34.00
CA ALA A 447 3.52 11.93 -34.74
C ALA A 447 3.20 13.35 -34.23
N ASN A 448 1.98 13.58 -33.74
CA ASN A 448 1.48 14.88 -33.32
C ASN A 448 1.60 15.15 -31.82
N GLN A 449 2.15 14.22 -31.04
CA GLN A 449 2.33 14.40 -29.61
C GLN A 449 3.18 15.64 -29.30
N LYS A 450 2.63 16.57 -28.51
CA LYS A 450 3.39 17.70 -27.96
C LYS A 450 3.90 17.33 -26.55
N THR A 451 5.21 17.32 -26.40
CA THR A 451 5.83 17.07 -25.10
C THR A 451 5.38 18.14 -24.09
N PRO A 452 4.74 17.76 -22.97
CA PRO A 452 4.37 18.70 -21.92
C PRO A 452 5.58 19.48 -21.39
N SER A 453 5.39 20.72 -21.00
CA SER A 453 6.50 21.60 -20.57
C SER A 453 7.34 21.01 -19.44
N TYR A 454 6.72 20.36 -18.47
CA TYR A 454 7.42 19.70 -17.36
C TYR A 454 8.24 18.46 -17.78
N LEU A 455 7.99 17.92 -18.99
CA LEU A 455 8.75 16.81 -19.57
C LEU A 455 9.79 17.27 -20.60
N GLN A 456 9.79 18.53 -21.03
CA GLN A 456 10.68 19.01 -22.09
C GLN A 456 12.16 18.80 -21.75
N SER A 457 12.57 19.02 -20.50
CA SER A 457 13.95 18.78 -20.06
C SER A 457 14.36 17.30 -20.08
N VAL A 458 13.41 16.38 -20.18
CA VAL A 458 13.64 14.92 -20.21
C VAL A 458 13.88 14.42 -21.63
N PHE A 459 13.27 15.07 -22.60
CA PHE A 459 13.33 14.71 -24.03
C PHE A 459 14.17 15.65 -24.89
N SER A 460 14.71 16.74 -24.30
CA SER A 460 15.66 17.65 -24.97
C SER A 460 17.07 17.05 -24.90
N ILE A 461 17.35 16.04 -25.71
CA ILE A 461 18.71 15.52 -26.00
C ILE A 461 18.89 15.45 -27.51
#